data_09093f6d5acb81afb76aad22ff707c78
#
_entry.id   09093f6d5acb81afb76aad22ff707c78
#
_cell.length_a   1.000
_cell.length_b   1.000
_cell.length_c   1.000
_cell.angle_alpha   90.00
_cell.angle_beta   90.00
_cell.angle_gamma   90.00
#
_symmetry.space_group_name_H-M   'P 1'
#
loop_
_entity.id
_entity.type
_entity.pdbx_description
1 polymer ?
#
loop_
_entity_poly.entity_id
_entity_poly.type
_entity_poly.pdbx_seq_one_letter_code
_entity_poly.pdbx_strand_id
1 'polypeptide(L)'
;MNYSYQENGSKVLLTNGFDTRLNTFHDLQLRWNLSKLFNVRISSVLGRKKNASDYAAGRNYFIDYFETTPVFSYQPSSAFRIALNTKYSQKENNSELAEKATIRDVGIDLRYNQVKKGSFSGRFNFINIDYNASLNSSIAFEMLEGLKTGNNFTWGLTYQRKVAKNLQINLNYNGRKSEDSKTIHSGGMELRAFF
;
A
#
# COMPACT_ATOMS: atom_id res chain seq x y z
N MET A 1 -16.75 -1.44 -15.46
CA MET A 1 -15.69 -2.44 -15.55
C MET A 1 -14.57 -1.84 -16.35
N ASN A 2 -13.34 -1.83 -15.82
CA ASN A 2 -12.14 -1.36 -16.51
C ASN A 2 -11.09 -2.47 -16.45
N TYR A 3 -10.40 -2.65 -17.56
CA TYR A 3 -9.25 -3.53 -17.67
C TYR A 3 -8.07 -2.73 -18.20
N SER A 4 -6.89 -2.96 -17.63
CA SER A 4 -5.65 -2.40 -18.13
C SER A 4 -4.51 -3.40 -18.08
N TYR A 5 -3.63 -3.33 -19.06
CA TYR A 5 -2.33 -3.97 -19.07
C TYR A 5 -1.27 -2.89 -18.95
N GLN A 6 -0.28 -3.12 -18.09
CA GLN A 6 0.84 -2.19 -17.91
C GLN A 6 2.15 -2.95 -17.87
N GLU A 7 3.15 -2.36 -18.48
CA GLU A 7 4.53 -2.80 -18.42
C GLU A 7 5.42 -1.62 -18.03
N ASN A 8 6.13 -1.77 -16.92
CA ASN A 8 7.04 -0.77 -16.37
C ASN A 8 8.43 -1.38 -16.26
N GLY A 9 9.38 -0.85 -17.03
CA GLY A 9 10.76 -1.30 -17.06
C GLY A 9 11.73 -0.19 -16.71
N SER A 10 12.83 -0.53 -16.04
CA SER A 10 13.99 0.33 -15.85
C SER A 10 15.26 -0.46 -16.02
N LYS A 11 16.25 0.15 -16.68
CA LYS A 11 17.60 -0.40 -16.83
C LYS A 11 18.59 0.68 -16.42
N VAL A 12 19.38 0.39 -15.39
CA VAL A 12 20.37 1.33 -14.84
C VAL A 12 21.76 0.74 -15.04
N LEU A 13 22.67 1.54 -15.61
CA LEU A 13 24.09 1.18 -15.69
C LEU A 13 24.75 1.57 -14.35
N LEU A 14 25.36 0.58 -13.72
CA LEU A 14 26.16 0.73 -12.50
C LEU A 14 27.64 0.50 -12.87
N THR A 15 28.54 0.79 -11.94
CA THR A 15 30.00 0.62 -12.15
C THR A 15 30.38 -0.81 -12.58
N ASN A 16 29.63 -1.82 -12.15
CA ASN A 16 29.95 -3.25 -12.34
C ASN A 16 28.93 -3.98 -13.24
N GLY A 17 28.12 -3.26 -14.03
CA GLY A 17 27.14 -3.88 -14.93
C GLY A 17 25.76 -3.23 -14.86
N PHE A 18 24.76 -3.93 -15.37
CA PHE A 18 23.39 -3.44 -15.43
C PHE A 18 22.53 -4.00 -14.29
N ASP A 19 21.62 -3.17 -13.81
CA ASP A 19 20.48 -3.56 -12.96
C ASP A 19 19.19 -3.32 -13.74
N THR A 20 18.46 -4.37 -14.05
CA THR A 20 17.25 -4.33 -14.88
C THR A 20 16.06 -4.76 -14.04
N ARG A 21 15.03 -3.92 -13.99
CA ARG A 21 13.75 -4.22 -13.33
C ARG A 21 12.64 -4.16 -14.36
N LEU A 22 11.76 -5.16 -14.30
CA LEU A 22 10.57 -5.24 -15.14
C LEU A 22 9.38 -5.63 -14.26
N ASN A 23 8.30 -4.87 -14.38
CA ASN A 23 7.03 -5.17 -13.73
C ASN A 23 5.93 -5.14 -14.79
N THR A 24 5.29 -6.28 -15.03
CA THR A 24 4.16 -6.42 -15.95
C THR A 24 2.93 -6.85 -15.17
N PHE A 25 1.78 -6.25 -15.43
CA PHE A 25 0.56 -6.66 -14.75
C PHE A 25 -0.71 -6.35 -15.54
N HIS A 26 -1.72 -7.16 -15.27
CA HIS A 26 -3.10 -7.02 -15.71
C HIS A 26 -3.92 -6.58 -14.51
N ASP A 27 -4.62 -5.47 -14.62
CA ASP A 27 -5.52 -4.94 -13.57
C ASP A 27 -6.96 -4.96 -14.08
N LEU A 28 -7.82 -5.65 -13.36
CA LEU A 28 -9.25 -5.71 -13.58
C LEU A 28 -9.96 -4.96 -12.44
N GLN A 29 -10.67 -3.89 -12.78
CA GLN A 29 -11.43 -3.11 -11.83
C GLN A 29 -12.92 -3.20 -12.07
N LEU A 30 -13.64 -3.59 -11.04
CA LEU A 30 -15.10 -3.60 -10.98
C LEU A 30 -15.56 -2.54 -9.98
N ARG A 31 -16.54 -1.76 -10.38
CA ARG A 31 -17.19 -0.78 -9.51
C ARG A 31 -18.69 -0.95 -9.57
N TRP A 32 -19.29 -1.08 -8.40
CA TRP A 32 -20.72 -1.27 -8.23
C TRP A 32 -21.28 -0.29 -7.21
N ASN A 33 -22.21 0.57 -7.64
CA ASN A 33 -22.93 1.48 -6.78
C ASN A 33 -24.22 0.77 -6.33
N LEU A 34 -24.22 0.20 -5.13
CA LEU A 34 -25.37 -0.50 -4.56
C LEU A 34 -26.49 0.48 -4.24
N SER A 35 -26.14 1.70 -3.82
CA SER A 35 -27.06 2.81 -3.60
C SER A 35 -26.31 4.15 -3.71
N LYS A 36 -27.02 5.27 -3.48
CA LYS A 36 -26.37 6.60 -3.39
C LYS A 36 -25.36 6.70 -2.23
N LEU A 37 -25.50 5.83 -1.22
CA LEU A 37 -24.68 5.86 0.00
C LEU A 37 -23.61 4.77 0.00
N PHE A 38 -23.84 3.64 -0.67
CA PHE A 38 -22.95 2.47 -0.65
C PHE A 38 -22.34 2.19 -2.02
N ASN A 39 -21.04 2.04 -2.02
CA ASN A 39 -20.25 1.69 -3.19
C ASN A 39 -19.32 0.51 -2.88
N VAL A 40 -19.22 -0.43 -3.78
CA VAL A 40 -18.25 -1.54 -3.76
C VAL A 40 -17.31 -1.37 -4.94
N ARG A 41 -16.02 -1.47 -4.69
CA ARG A 41 -14.98 -1.54 -5.71
C ARG A 41 -14.11 -2.75 -5.45
N ILE A 42 -13.83 -3.52 -6.50
CA ILE A 42 -12.93 -4.66 -6.46
C ILE A 42 -11.85 -4.40 -7.52
N SER A 43 -10.59 -4.42 -7.13
CA SER A 43 -9.44 -4.43 -8.02
C SER A 43 -8.75 -5.78 -7.89
N SER A 44 -8.51 -6.45 -9.01
CA SER A 44 -7.78 -7.71 -9.04
C SER A 44 -6.62 -7.60 -10.03
N VAL A 45 -5.42 -7.86 -9.54
CA VAL A 45 -4.17 -7.73 -10.28
C VAL A 45 -3.51 -9.09 -10.40
N LEU A 46 -3.15 -9.45 -11.61
CA LEU A 46 -2.24 -10.56 -11.93
C LEU A 46 -0.99 -9.96 -12.54
N GLY A 47 0.16 -10.24 -11.97
CA GLY A 47 1.37 -9.61 -12.44
C GLY A 47 2.63 -10.42 -12.21
N ARG A 48 3.72 -9.89 -12.74
CA ARG A 48 5.06 -10.47 -12.71
C ARG A 48 6.08 -9.39 -12.48
N LYS A 49 6.96 -9.60 -11.50
CA LYS A 49 8.10 -8.74 -11.22
C LYS A 49 9.40 -9.50 -11.47
N LYS A 50 10.28 -8.91 -12.23
CA LYS A 50 11.62 -9.45 -12.51
C LYS A 50 12.67 -8.43 -12.12
N ASN A 51 13.69 -8.88 -11.40
CA ASN A 51 14.93 -8.14 -11.20
C ASN A 51 16.09 -8.99 -11.68
N ALA A 52 16.97 -8.41 -12.50
CA ALA A 52 18.18 -9.04 -12.97
C ALA A 52 19.35 -8.07 -12.82
N SER A 53 20.33 -8.43 -12.00
CA SER A 53 21.56 -7.68 -11.75
C SER A 53 22.75 -8.48 -12.19
N ASP A 54 23.63 -7.87 -13.00
CA ASP A 54 24.83 -8.54 -13.54
C ASP A 54 25.87 -8.85 -12.43
N TYR A 55 25.87 -8.08 -11.34
CA TYR A 55 26.89 -8.14 -10.30
C TYR A 55 26.37 -8.66 -8.94
N ALA A 56 25.06 -8.68 -8.72
CA ALA A 56 24.45 -9.06 -7.45
C ALA A 56 23.38 -10.15 -7.64
N ALA A 57 23.82 -11.38 -7.93
CA ALA A 57 22.94 -12.51 -8.20
C ALA A 57 21.91 -12.76 -7.07
N GLY A 58 22.27 -12.48 -5.81
CA GLY A 58 21.35 -12.58 -4.67
C GLY A 58 20.21 -11.55 -4.66
N ARG A 59 20.18 -10.63 -5.61
CA ARG A 59 19.06 -9.69 -5.82
C ARG A 59 18.14 -10.10 -6.97
N ASN A 60 18.52 -11.14 -7.71
CA ASN A 60 17.74 -11.61 -8.84
C ASN A 60 16.50 -12.32 -8.33
N TYR A 61 15.34 -11.96 -8.89
CA TYR A 61 14.08 -12.62 -8.59
C TYR A 61 13.15 -12.63 -9.80
N PHE A 62 12.23 -13.56 -9.76
CA PHE A 62 11.16 -13.72 -10.72
C PHE A 62 9.87 -14.04 -9.97
N ILE A 63 9.14 -12.99 -9.58
CA ILE A 63 7.98 -13.09 -8.71
C ILE A 63 6.71 -13.00 -9.55
N ASP A 64 5.93 -14.07 -9.57
CA ASP A 64 4.53 -14.03 -10.00
C ASP A 64 3.65 -13.65 -8.80
N TYR A 65 2.66 -12.79 -9.02
CA TYR A 65 1.76 -12.37 -7.95
C TYR A 65 0.33 -12.22 -8.41
N PHE A 66 -0.57 -12.54 -7.50
CA PHE A 66 -1.99 -12.25 -7.57
C PHE A 66 -2.38 -11.39 -6.38
N GLU A 67 -3.15 -10.36 -6.62
CA GLU A 67 -3.66 -9.49 -5.58
C GLU A 67 -5.12 -9.14 -5.85
N THR A 68 -5.97 -9.20 -4.84
CA THR A 68 -7.34 -8.69 -4.93
C THR A 68 -7.64 -7.77 -3.75
N THR A 69 -8.25 -6.63 -4.06
CA THR A 69 -8.51 -5.57 -3.09
C THR A 69 -9.97 -5.11 -3.18
N PRO A 70 -10.90 -5.82 -2.51
CA PRO A 70 -12.26 -5.32 -2.33
C PRO A 70 -12.31 -4.16 -1.34
N VAL A 71 -13.08 -3.13 -1.70
CA VAL A 71 -13.30 -1.91 -0.90
C VAL A 71 -14.79 -1.65 -0.81
N PHE A 72 -15.32 -1.63 0.41
CA PHE A 72 -16.71 -1.28 0.71
C PHE A 72 -16.75 0.13 1.28
N SER A 73 -17.44 1.04 0.63
CA SER A 73 -17.51 2.44 1.04
C SER A 73 -18.92 2.83 1.40
N TYR A 74 -19.06 3.52 2.53
CA TYR A 74 -20.30 4.17 2.97
C TYR A 74 -20.05 5.68 3.05
N GLN A 75 -20.86 6.45 2.34
CA GLN A 75 -20.75 7.90 2.23
C GLN A 75 -22.11 8.54 2.38
N PRO A 76 -22.58 8.80 3.62
CA PRO A 76 -23.91 9.40 3.88
C PRO A 76 -23.99 10.87 3.48
N SER A 77 -22.87 11.55 3.33
CA SER A 77 -22.81 12.95 2.91
C SER A 77 -21.52 13.25 2.15
N SER A 78 -21.45 14.42 1.53
CA SER A 78 -20.21 14.91 0.93
C SER A 78 -19.08 15.16 1.96
N ALA A 79 -19.46 15.33 3.22
CA ALA A 79 -18.53 15.60 4.31
C ALA A 79 -17.94 14.34 4.94
N PHE A 80 -18.65 13.22 4.95
CA PHE A 80 -18.27 12.02 5.68
C PHE A 80 -18.21 10.78 4.78
N ARG A 81 -17.12 10.04 4.90
CA ARG A 81 -16.93 8.73 4.26
C ARG A 81 -16.18 7.79 5.19
N ILE A 82 -16.65 6.57 5.26
CA ILE A 82 -15.94 5.44 5.85
C ILE A 82 -15.81 4.34 4.80
N ALA A 83 -14.66 3.66 4.77
CA ALA A 83 -14.44 2.53 3.88
C ALA A 83 -13.76 1.39 4.63
N LEU A 84 -14.24 0.17 4.41
CA LEU A 84 -13.58 -1.06 4.78
C LEU A 84 -12.77 -1.52 3.56
N ASN A 85 -11.47 -1.64 3.73
CA ASN A 85 -10.53 -2.13 2.72
C ASN A 85 -10.09 -3.53 3.14
N THR A 86 -10.10 -4.47 2.21
CA THR A 86 -9.48 -5.77 2.42
C THR A 86 -8.52 -6.02 1.26
N LYS A 87 -7.38 -6.67 1.54
CA LYS A 87 -6.41 -7.07 0.53
C LYS A 87 -6.02 -8.53 0.78
N TYR A 88 -6.04 -9.30 -0.27
CA TYR A 88 -5.47 -10.64 -0.30
C TYR A 88 -4.43 -10.67 -1.40
N SER A 89 -3.20 -11.04 -1.07
CA SER A 89 -2.11 -11.12 -2.03
C SER A 89 -1.33 -12.42 -1.85
N GLN A 90 -1.09 -13.10 -2.95
CA GLN A 90 -0.18 -14.25 -3.03
C GLN A 90 0.97 -13.90 -3.96
N LYS A 91 2.19 -14.20 -3.53
CA LYS A 91 3.41 -13.98 -4.30
C LYS A 91 4.25 -15.26 -4.27
N GLU A 92 4.77 -15.63 -5.42
CA GLU A 92 5.63 -16.79 -5.58
C GLU A 92 6.86 -16.40 -6.38
N ASN A 93 8.04 -16.62 -5.81
CA ASN A 93 9.30 -16.42 -6.50
C ASN A 93 9.71 -17.73 -7.20
N ASN A 94 9.68 -17.72 -8.51
CA ASN A 94 10.03 -18.87 -9.37
C ASN A 94 11.55 -19.05 -9.53
N SER A 95 12.33 -18.70 -8.51
CA SER A 95 13.75 -19.01 -8.38
C SER A 95 13.95 -20.36 -7.70
N GLU A 96 15.21 -20.81 -7.60
CA GLU A 96 15.58 -22.09 -6.99
C GLU A 96 15.03 -22.30 -5.56
N LEU A 97 14.80 -21.23 -4.81
CA LEU A 97 14.32 -21.27 -3.41
C LEU A 97 12.80 -21.39 -3.29
N ALA A 98 12.04 -21.22 -4.37
CA ALA A 98 10.56 -21.32 -4.41
C ALA A 98 9.86 -20.61 -3.23
N GLU A 99 10.28 -19.37 -2.96
CA GLU A 99 9.76 -18.56 -1.85
C GLU A 99 8.30 -18.16 -2.10
N LYS A 100 7.48 -18.27 -1.06
CA LYS A 100 6.05 -17.93 -1.13
C LYS A 100 5.67 -16.99 0.00
N ALA A 101 4.89 -15.96 -0.34
CA ALA A 101 4.30 -15.05 0.62
C ALA A 101 2.78 -14.95 0.42
N THR A 102 2.04 -14.98 1.52
CA THR A 102 0.61 -14.69 1.54
C THR A 102 0.37 -13.52 2.48
N ILE A 103 -0.27 -12.45 1.98
CA ILE A 103 -0.58 -11.24 2.73
C ILE A 103 -2.10 -11.10 2.81
N ARG A 104 -2.60 -10.94 4.02
CA ARG A 104 -4.01 -10.65 4.32
C ARG A 104 -4.07 -9.34 5.08
N ASP A 105 -4.70 -8.33 4.52
CA ASP A 105 -4.84 -7.00 5.11
C ASP A 105 -6.33 -6.67 5.24
N VAL A 106 -6.71 -6.16 6.41
CA VAL A 106 -8.03 -5.61 6.68
C VAL A 106 -7.84 -4.23 7.28
N GLY A 107 -8.40 -3.23 6.63
CA GLY A 107 -8.23 -1.84 7.03
C GLY A 107 -9.51 -1.03 7.02
N ILE A 108 -9.52 0.03 7.80
CA ILE A 108 -10.60 1.02 7.86
C ILE A 108 -10.02 2.38 7.50
N ASP A 109 -10.64 3.04 6.52
CA ASP A 109 -10.38 4.43 6.15
C ASP A 109 -11.55 5.31 6.59
N LEU A 110 -11.25 6.37 7.31
CA LEU A 110 -12.21 7.41 7.70
C LEU A 110 -11.82 8.73 7.04
N ARG A 111 -12.78 9.45 6.45
CA ARG A 111 -12.59 10.82 5.96
C ARG A 111 -13.75 11.70 6.41
N TYR A 112 -13.39 12.83 6.97
CA TYR A 112 -14.31 13.88 7.32
C TYR A 112 -13.82 15.23 6.79
N ASN A 113 -14.62 15.85 5.93
CA ASN A 113 -14.32 17.14 5.31
C ASN A 113 -15.36 18.16 5.73
N GLN A 114 -14.94 19.20 6.42
CA GLN A 114 -15.80 20.34 6.71
C GLN A 114 -15.44 21.50 5.77
N VAL A 115 -16.35 21.80 4.86
CA VAL A 115 -16.17 22.88 3.87
C VAL A 115 -15.73 24.17 4.55
N LYS A 116 -14.68 24.81 4.03
CA LYS A 116 -14.06 26.06 4.53
C LYS A 116 -13.38 25.99 5.89
N LYS A 117 -13.48 24.88 6.64
CA LYS A 117 -12.87 24.76 7.98
C LYS A 117 -11.68 23.82 7.98
N GLY A 118 -11.78 22.65 7.36
CA GLY A 118 -10.68 21.69 7.34
C GLY A 118 -11.10 20.27 7.05
N SER A 119 -10.17 19.35 7.16
CA SER A 119 -10.39 17.92 6.93
C SER A 119 -9.66 17.07 7.99
N PHE A 120 -10.23 15.91 8.23
CA PHE A 120 -9.62 14.85 9.02
C PHE A 120 -9.65 13.57 8.20
N SER A 121 -8.55 12.83 8.16
CA SER A 121 -8.51 11.47 7.64
C SER A 121 -7.75 10.57 8.60
N GLY A 122 -8.28 9.37 8.79
CA GLY A 122 -7.68 8.32 9.58
C GLY A 122 -7.67 7.02 8.80
N ARG A 123 -6.60 6.24 8.94
CA ARG A 123 -6.47 4.89 8.40
C ARG A 123 -5.92 4.00 9.48
N PHE A 124 -6.45 2.79 9.56
CA PHE A 124 -5.92 1.73 10.41
C PHE A 124 -5.97 0.42 9.62
N ASN A 125 -4.86 -0.33 9.61
CA ASN A 125 -4.74 -1.62 8.95
C ASN A 125 -4.21 -2.67 9.92
N PHE A 126 -4.80 -3.84 9.89
CA PHE A 126 -4.29 -5.09 10.43
C PHE A 126 -3.84 -5.97 9.28
N ILE A 127 -2.56 -6.36 9.30
CA ILE A 127 -1.92 -7.09 8.20
C ILE A 127 -1.28 -8.35 8.77
N ASN A 128 -1.72 -9.51 8.29
CA ASN A 128 -1.11 -10.78 8.61
C ASN A 128 -0.33 -11.31 7.42
N ILE A 129 0.91 -11.72 7.64
CA ILE A 129 1.84 -12.17 6.59
C ILE A 129 2.39 -13.54 6.93
N ASP A 130 2.14 -14.50 6.03
CA ASP A 130 2.77 -15.81 6.03
C ASP A 130 3.89 -15.83 4.97
N TYR A 131 5.09 -16.29 5.34
CA TYR A 131 6.25 -16.40 4.46
C TYR A 131 7.08 -17.62 4.80
N ASN A 132 7.51 -18.39 3.82
CA ASN A 132 8.15 -19.69 4.00
C ASN A 132 9.67 -19.68 3.93
N ALA A 133 10.32 -18.50 3.88
CA ALA A 133 11.77 -18.40 3.69
C ALA A 133 12.43 -17.40 4.65
N SER A 134 13.75 -17.20 4.50
CA SER A 134 14.53 -16.29 5.35
C SER A 134 14.15 -14.83 5.16
N LEU A 135 13.98 -14.09 6.27
CA LEU A 135 13.62 -12.68 6.28
C LEU A 135 14.75 -11.73 5.85
N ASN A 136 15.99 -12.22 5.85
CA ASN A 136 17.17 -11.38 5.63
C ASN A 136 17.63 -11.38 4.17
N SER A 137 16.70 -11.22 3.23
CA SER A 137 17.02 -11.14 1.81
C SER A 137 16.35 -9.92 1.16
N SER A 138 16.92 -9.45 0.06
CA SER A 138 16.30 -8.41 -0.77
C SER A 138 14.97 -8.89 -1.37
N ILE A 139 14.83 -10.18 -1.60
CA ILE A 139 13.63 -10.85 -2.11
C ILE A 139 12.55 -10.81 -1.05
N ALA A 140 12.87 -11.18 0.20
CA ALA A 140 11.93 -11.08 1.32
C ALA A 140 11.38 -9.67 1.48
N PHE A 141 12.22 -8.63 1.39
CA PHE A 141 11.77 -7.23 1.46
C PHE A 141 10.74 -6.90 0.37
N GLU A 142 10.95 -7.35 -0.87
CA GLU A 142 10.02 -7.13 -1.99
C GLU A 142 8.72 -7.94 -1.81
N MET A 143 8.81 -9.17 -1.35
CA MET A 143 7.65 -10.05 -1.16
C MET A 143 6.78 -9.62 0.03
N LEU A 144 7.38 -9.14 1.12
CA LEU A 144 6.71 -8.74 2.36
C LEU A 144 6.31 -7.25 2.39
N GLU A 145 6.59 -6.49 1.31
CA GLU A 145 6.29 -5.05 1.22
C GLU A 145 6.93 -4.22 2.35
N GLY A 146 8.12 -4.64 2.81
CA GLY A 146 8.86 -3.99 3.89
C GLY A 146 8.29 -4.21 5.30
N LEU A 147 7.32 -5.11 5.45
CA LEU A 147 6.80 -5.55 6.73
C LEU A 147 7.51 -6.83 7.21
N LYS A 148 7.15 -7.31 8.39
CA LYS A 148 7.60 -8.59 8.93
C LYS A 148 6.52 -9.67 8.79
N THR A 149 6.92 -10.92 8.88
CA THR A 149 6.00 -12.04 9.04
C THR A 149 5.20 -11.92 10.33
N GLY A 150 4.05 -12.60 10.39
CA GLY A 150 3.12 -12.53 11.52
C GLY A 150 2.20 -11.31 11.45
N ASN A 151 1.84 -10.79 12.60
CA ASN A 151 0.84 -9.73 12.74
C ASN A 151 1.48 -8.34 12.71
N ASN A 152 0.99 -7.51 11.83
CA ASN A 152 1.43 -6.13 11.67
C ASN A 152 0.23 -5.18 11.81
N PHE A 153 0.46 -4.04 12.43
CA PHE A 153 -0.49 -2.95 12.55
C PHE A 153 0.10 -1.68 11.97
N THR A 154 -0.65 -0.99 11.14
CA THR A 154 -0.27 0.32 10.63
C THR A 154 -1.42 1.30 10.81
N TRP A 155 -1.11 2.54 11.14
CA TRP A 155 -2.11 3.60 11.25
C TRP A 155 -1.56 4.93 10.78
N GLY A 156 -2.46 5.77 10.30
CA GLY A 156 -2.13 7.11 9.86
C GLY A 156 -3.28 8.05 10.17
N LEU A 157 -2.94 9.25 10.64
CA LEU A 157 -3.87 10.34 10.90
C LEU A 157 -3.37 11.59 10.20
N THR A 158 -4.26 12.27 9.50
CA THR A 158 -3.99 13.58 8.91
C THR A 158 -5.09 14.53 9.32
N TYR A 159 -4.70 15.66 9.87
CA TYR A 159 -5.63 16.73 10.24
C TYR A 159 -5.18 18.03 9.61
N GLN A 160 -6.08 18.66 8.89
CA GLN A 160 -5.88 19.94 8.24
C GLN A 160 -6.95 20.90 8.69
N ARG A 161 -6.56 22.11 9.12
CA ARG A 161 -7.51 23.12 9.55
C ARG A 161 -7.06 24.51 9.14
N LYS A 162 -8.01 25.29 8.62
CA LYS A 162 -7.87 26.74 8.48
C LYS A 162 -8.16 27.37 9.84
N VAL A 163 -7.15 27.98 10.45
CA VAL A 163 -7.26 28.63 11.77
C VAL A 163 -7.70 30.07 11.60
N ALA A 164 -7.24 30.73 10.52
CA ALA A 164 -7.64 32.07 10.12
C ALA A 164 -7.78 32.13 8.59
N LYS A 165 -8.20 33.28 8.04
CA LYS A 165 -8.35 33.47 6.59
C LYS A 165 -7.04 33.16 5.84
N ASN A 166 -5.93 33.49 6.44
CA ASN A 166 -4.58 33.38 5.87
C ASN A 166 -3.68 32.37 6.62
N LEU A 167 -4.25 31.54 7.52
CA LEU A 167 -3.45 30.58 8.32
C LEU A 167 -4.05 29.20 8.29
N GLN A 168 -3.24 28.19 7.94
CA GLN A 168 -3.62 26.79 7.89
C GLN A 168 -2.61 25.95 8.67
N ILE A 169 -3.11 24.98 9.43
CA ILE A 169 -2.32 23.96 10.13
C ILE A 169 -2.56 22.60 9.45
N ASN A 170 -1.49 21.87 9.21
CA ASN A 170 -1.49 20.47 8.79
C ASN A 170 -0.76 19.64 9.84
N LEU A 171 -1.41 18.59 10.35
CA LEU A 171 -0.81 17.62 11.28
C LEU A 171 -0.85 16.25 10.60
N ASN A 172 0.28 15.55 10.64
CA ASN A 172 0.42 14.19 10.16
C ASN A 172 1.00 13.33 11.28
N TYR A 173 0.41 12.17 11.50
CA TYR A 173 0.91 11.20 12.44
C TYR A 173 0.75 9.81 11.86
N ASN A 174 1.82 9.01 11.87
CA ASN A 174 1.83 7.64 11.41
C ASN A 174 2.47 6.75 12.46
N GLY A 175 1.99 5.53 12.53
CA GLY A 175 2.58 4.52 13.36
C GLY A 175 2.53 3.15 12.73
N ARG A 176 3.46 2.30 13.13
CA ARG A 176 3.47 0.89 12.77
C ARG A 176 3.98 0.04 13.92
N LYS A 177 3.44 -1.15 14.04
CA LYS A 177 3.89 -2.19 14.96
C LYS A 177 3.86 -3.53 14.24
N SER A 178 4.99 -4.21 14.18
CA SER A 178 5.07 -5.63 13.81
C SER A 178 5.19 -6.47 15.07
N GLU A 179 4.81 -7.74 15.01
CA GLU A 179 4.84 -8.69 16.12
C GLU A 179 6.18 -8.53 16.84
N ASP A 180 7.03 -8.97 17.13
CA ASP A 180 8.29 -8.89 17.89
C ASP A 180 9.11 -7.59 17.73
N SER A 181 8.46 -6.48 17.40
CA SER A 181 9.14 -5.20 17.16
C SER A 181 8.62 -4.09 18.08
N LYS A 182 9.48 -3.13 18.40
CA LYS A 182 9.04 -1.88 19.03
C LYS A 182 8.13 -1.11 18.08
N THR A 183 7.11 -0.46 18.64
CA THR A 183 6.25 0.43 17.88
C THR A 183 7.07 1.63 17.36
N ILE A 184 6.90 1.95 16.09
CA ILE A 184 7.55 3.09 15.45
C ILE A 184 6.49 4.16 15.24
N HIS A 185 6.78 5.37 15.66
CA HIS A 185 5.94 6.54 15.51
C HIS A 185 6.68 7.59 14.69
N SER A 186 5.97 8.24 13.79
CA SER A 186 6.44 9.41 13.08
C SER A 186 5.33 10.45 13.00
N GLY A 187 5.66 11.73 13.13
CA GLY A 187 4.70 12.80 13.06
C GLY A 187 5.34 14.10 12.62
N GLY A 188 4.53 14.99 12.07
CA GLY A 188 4.95 16.31 11.64
C GLY A 188 3.81 17.31 11.72
N MET A 189 4.18 18.56 11.89
CA MET A 189 3.29 19.71 11.85
C MET A 189 3.82 20.72 10.84
N GLU A 190 2.92 21.22 10.00
CA GLU A 190 3.21 22.29 9.07
C GLU A 190 2.24 23.45 9.33
N LEU A 191 2.76 24.65 9.39
CA LEU A 191 2.00 25.90 9.47
C LEU A 191 2.20 26.66 8.17
N ARG A 192 1.12 26.94 7.45
CA ARG A 192 1.15 27.72 6.20
C ARG A 192 0.46 29.07 6.42
N ALA A 193 1.18 30.15 6.19
CA ALA A 193 0.64 31.51 6.14
C ALA A 193 0.56 31.98 4.68
N PHE A 194 -0.54 32.58 4.32
CA PHE A 194 -0.78 33.18 2.99
C PHE A 194 -0.85 34.70 3.16
N PHE A 195 -0.01 35.43 2.45
CA PHE A 195 0.09 36.90 2.51
C PHE A 195 -0.51 37.53 1.28
#